data_85516dd8f8f77328bc85a9a663cadd91
#
_entry.id   85516dd8f8f77328bc85a9a663cadd91
#
_cell.length_a   1.000
_cell.length_b   1.000
_cell.length_c   1.000
_cell.angle_alpha   90.00
_cell.angle_beta   90.00
_cell.angle_gamma   90.00
#
_symmetry.space_group_name_H-M   'P 1'
#
loop_
_entity.id
_entity.type
_entity.pdbx_description
1 polymer ?
#
loop_
_entity_poly.entity_id
_entity_poly.type
_entity_poly.pdbx_seq_one_letter_code
_entity_poly.pdbx_strand_id
1 'polypeptide(L)'
;MPGPQLQTTALILGRQPSGSDAFEQLSAFSETDGVLLLLRRVSTKPATATPPLDLFDEVELWLESSTQGRTWFIKEHRHVTRRPGLGRSYDALTAAAQLARLILRNPVADESRQPIAALLRQSLGALESGARPDLVWLKALFCFLRDEGYPVKQHWWQHLDAADRTLATTLLNQPIAAQAPAPTDVARLTDRLSAWVASDTELRLK
;
A
#
# COMPACT_ATOMS: atom_id res chain seq x y z
N MET A 1 -30.05 -2.96 -17.99
CA MET A 1 -28.98 -3.89 -18.38
C MET A 1 -27.97 -3.93 -17.25
N PRO A 2 -27.44 -5.10 -16.85
CA PRO A 2 -26.33 -5.14 -15.91
C PRO A 2 -25.16 -4.35 -16.47
N GLY A 3 -24.45 -3.62 -15.61
CA GLY A 3 -23.25 -2.87 -15.99
C GLY A 3 -22.09 -3.79 -16.37
N PRO A 4 -20.97 -3.25 -16.91
CA PRO A 4 -19.75 -4.01 -17.13
C PRO A 4 -19.34 -4.76 -15.85
N GLN A 5 -18.85 -5.99 -16.02
CA GLN A 5 -18.37 -6.84 -14.93
C GLN A 5 -16.84 -6.91 -14.96
N LEU A 6 -16.22 -6.99 -13.80
CA LEU A 6 -14.78 -7.14 -13.61
C LEU A 6 -14.53 -8.21 -12.53
N GLN A 7 -13.64 -9.14 -12.80
CA GLN A 7 -13.09 -10.07 -11.81
C GLN A 7 -11.59 -9.76 -11.65
N THR A 8 -11.17 -9.49 -10.42
CA THR A 8 -9.79 -9.10 -10.15
C THR A 8 -9.36 -9.48 -8.73
N THR A 9 -8.05 -9.63 -8.51
CA THR A 9 -7.47 -9.75 -7.17
C THR A 9 -6.93 -8.38 -6.75
N ALA A 10 -7.26 -7.94 -5.54
CA ALA A 10 -6.87 -6.63 -5.05
C ALA A 10 -6.56 -6.62 -3.54
N LEU A 11 -5.72 -5.69 -3.13
CA LEU A 11 -5.43 -5.36 -1.72
C LEU A 11 -6.36 -4.23 -1.27
N ILE A 12 -7.07 -4.42 -0.17
CA ILE A 12 -7.92 -3.37 0.43
C ILE A 12 -7.02 -2.37 1.17
N LEU A 13 -6.93 -1.15 0.66
CA LEU A 13 -6.01 -0.13 1.17
C LEU A 13 -6.69 1.01 1.93
N GLY A 14 -8.00 1.19 1.77
CA GLY A 14 -8.72 2.27 2.42
C GLY A 14 -10.18 1.93 2.69
N ARG A 15 -10.72 2.54 3.74
CA ARG A 15 -12.14 2.47 4.10
C ARG A 15 -12.61 3.85 4.48
N GLN A 16 -13.73 4.28 3.93
CA GLN A 16 -14.35 5.55 4.23
C GLN A 16 -15.87 5.38 4.40
N PRO A 17 -16.52 6.18 5.26
CA PRO A 17 -17.97 6.27 5.25
C PRO A 17 -18.44 6.69 3.86
N SER A 18 -19.46 6.05 3.34
CA SER A 18 -20.12 6.53 2.12
C SER A 18 -21.13 7.60 2.49
N GLY A 19 -21.55 8.40 1.50
CA GLY A 19 -22.65 9.37 1.68
C GLY A 19 -24.03 8.74 1.94
N SER A 20 -24.09 7.40 2.09
CA SER A 20 -25.30 6.62 2.35
C SER A 20 -25.02 5.53 3.38
N ASP A 21 -25.87 5.41 4.39
CA ASP A 21 -25.78 4.35 5.41
C ASP A 21 -25.93 2.93 4.85
N ALA A 22 -26.41 2.81 3.61
CA ALA A 22 -26.58 1.52 2.94
C ALA A 22 -25.28 0.94 2.37
N PHE A 23 -24.24 1.77 2.22
CA PHE A 23 -22.97 1.37 1.62
C PHE A 23 -21.78 1.88 2.44
N GLU A 24 -20.70 1.14 2.41
CA GLU A 24 -19.36 1.64 2.77
C GLU A 24 -18.51 1.76 1.51
N GLN A 25 -17.60 2.71 1.51
CA GLN A 25 -16.67 2.94 0.43
C GLN A 25 -15.31 2.35 0.79
N LEU A 26 -14.77 1.52 -0.11
CA LEU A 26 -13.44 0.94 0.01
C LEU A 26 -12.57 1.41 -1.15
N SER A 27 -11.29 1.55 -0.90
CA SER A 27 -10.28 1.75 -1.93
C SER A 27 -9.39 0.51 -1.96
N ALA A 28 -9.15 -0.03 -3.14
CA ALA A 28 -8.31 -1.21 -3.33
C ALA A 28 -7.28 -0.97 -4.43
N PHE A 29 -6.21 -1.76 -4.42
CA PHE A 29 -5.19 -1.75 -5.46
C PHE A 29 -5.06 -3.14 -6.07
N SER A 30 -5.26 -3.21 -7.39
CA SER A 30 -5.09 -4.40 -8.21
C SER A 30 -3.85 -4.28 -9.09
N GLU A 31 -3.15 -5.38 -9.30
CA GLU A 31 -1.99 -5.42 -10.21
C GLU A 31 -2.38 -5.29 -11.69
N THR A 32 -3.64 -5.56 -12.03
CA THR A 32 -4.15 -5.43 -13.40
C THR A 32 -4.88 -4.12 -13.63
N ASP A 33 -5.68 -3.68 -12.64
CA ASP A 33 -6.65 -2.59 -12.83
C ASP A 33 -6.26 -1.30 -12.08
N GLY A 34 -5.14 -1.33 -11.31
CA GLY A 34 -4.68 -0.20 -10.52
C GLY A 34 -5.57 0.11 -9.33
N VAL A 35 -5.78 1.38 -9.03
CA VAL A 35 -6.62 1.83 -7.91
C VAL A 35 -8.09 1.71 -8.28
N LEU A 36 -8.86 0.97 -7.46
CA LEU A 36 -10.28 0.75 -7.61
C LEU A 36 -11.05 1.41 -6.47
N LEU A 37 -12.12 2.13 -6.81
CA LEU A 37 -13.09 2.65 -5.86
C LEU A 37 -14.27 1.70 -5.79
N LEU A 38 -14.48 1.12 -4.61
CA LEU A 38 -15.44 0.04 -4.39
C LEU A 38 -16.56 0.50 -3.46
N LEU A 39 -17.77 0.03 -3.73
CA LEU A 39 -18.92 0.16 -2.83
C LEU A 39 -19.36 -1.23 -2.36
N ARG A 40 -19.37 -1.42 -1.05
CA ARG A 40 -19.90 -2.62 -0.41
C ARG A 40 -21.20 -2.28 0.28
N ARG A 41 -22.25 -3.08 0.03
CA ARG A 41 -23.50 -2.91 0.75
C ARG A 41 -23.34 -3.32 2.22
N VAL A 42 -23.74 -2.44 3.12
CA VAL A 42 -23.80 -2.73 4.56
C VAL A 42 -25.03 -3.58 4.82
N SER A 43 -24.82 -4.81 5.31
CA SER A 43 -25.93 -5.70 5.69
C SER A 43 -26.33 -5.45 7.12
N THR A 44 -27.61 -5.25 7.37
CA THR A 44 -28.19 -5.22 8.73
C THR A 44 -28.52 -6.62 9.26
N LYS A 45 -28.37 -7.66 8.41
CA LYS A 45 -28.57 -9.06 8.81
C LYS A 45 -27.31 -9.63 9.48
N PRO A 46 -27.46 -10.57 10.45
CA PRO A 46 -26.31 -11.23 11.04
C PRO A 46 -25.42 -11.84 9.95
N ALA A 47 -24.10 -11.74 10.17
CA ALA A 47 -23.10 -12.13 9.21
C ALA A 47 -23.36 -13.55 8.67
N THR A 48 -23.57 -13.64 7.37
CA THR A 48 -23.44 -14.89 6.63
C THR A 48 -22.01 -15.41 6.73
N ALA A 49 -21.77 -16.67 6.42
CA ALA A 49 -20.51 -17.40 6.63
C ALA A 49 -19.23 -16.74 6.08
N THR A 50 -19.31 -15.68 5.29
CA THR A 50 -18.16 -14.98 4.73
C THR A 50 -17.66 -13.89 5.70
N PRO A 51 -16.39 -13.93 6.15
CA PRO A 51 -15.84 -12.90 7.01
C PRO A 51 -15.91 -11.51 6.35
N PRO A 52 -16.10 -10.42 7.14
CA PRO A 52 -16.09 -9.08 6.60
C PRO A 52 -14.70 -8.74 6.01
N LEU A 53 -14.70 -7.90 4.97
CA LEU A 53 -13.47 -7.32 4.43
C LEU A 53 -12.83 -6.40 5.47
N ASP A 54 -11.51 -6.48 5.59
CA ASP A 54 -10.75 -5.60 6.46
C ASP A 54 -9.60 -4.92 5.70
N LEU A 55 -9.01 -3.87 6.30
CA LEU A 55 -7.86 -3.20 5.73
C LEU A 55 -6.69 -4.20 5.60
N PHE A 56 -5.99 -4.07 4.48
CA PHE A 56 -4.84 -4.89 4.10
C PHE A 56 -5.14 -6.35 3.76
N ASP A 57 -6.41 -6.78 3.78
CA ASP A 57 -6.81 -8.07 3.21
C ASP A 57 -6.53 -8.07 1.70
N GLU A 58 -6.03 -9.19 1.20
CA GLU A 58 -5.95 -9.48 -0.22
C GLU A 58 -7.14 -10.37 -0.60
N VAL A 59 -7.90 -9.94 -1.60
CA VAL A 59 -9.18 -10.55 -1.93
C VAL A 59 -9.36 -10.66 -3.44
N GLU A 60 -10.00 -11.74 -3.86
CA GLU A 60 -10.57 -11.87 -5.17
C GLU A 60 -11.97 -11.24 -5.14
N LEU A 61 -12.26 -10.40 -6.12
CA LEU A 61 -13.47 -9.58 -6.19
C LEU A 61 -14.22 -9.83 -7.49
N TRP A 62 -15.54 -9.99 -7.38
CA TRP A 62 -16.49 -9.94 -8.49
C TRP A 62 -17.25 -8.63 -8.41
N LEU A 63 -17.03 -7.78 -9.40
CA LEU A 63 -17.44 -6.39 -9.42
C LEU A 63 -18.42 -6.11 -10.56
N GLU A 64 -19.35 -5.18 -10.32
CA GLU A 64 -20.24 -4.64 -11.34
C GLU A 64 -20.11 -3.11 -11.34
N SER A 65 -19.91 -2.53 -12.52
CA SER A 65 -19.74 -1.08 -12.66
C SER A 65 -21.01 -0.32 -12.30
N SER A 66 -20.84 0.85 -11.65
CA SER A 66 -21.89 1.84 -11.56
C SER A 66 -22.22 2.42 -12.95
N THR A 67 -23.41 2.98 -13.10
CA THR A 67 -23.87 3.61 -14.36
C THR A 67 -22.94 4.72 -14.88
N GLN A 68 -22.10 5.30 -13.99
CA GLN A 68 -21.13 6.34 -14.35
C GLN A 68 -19.71 5.80 -14.62
N GLY A 69 -19.48 4.48 -14.50
CA GLY A 69 -18.21 3.82 -14.81
C GLY A 69 -17.04 4.10 -13.87
N ARG A 70 -17.24 4.91 -12.81
CA ARG A 70 -16.14 5.33 -11.91
C ARG A 70 -16.04 4.54 -10.60
N THR A 71 -17.07 3.80 -10.28
CA THR A 71 -17.20 3.09 -9.00
C THR A 71 -17.72 1.68 -9.25
N TRP A 72 -17.22 0.73 -8.48
CA TRP A 72 -17.54 -0.68 -8.62
C TRP A 72 -18.33 -1.16 -7.41
N PHE A 73 -19.44 -1.86 -7.64
CA PHE A 73 -20.19 -2.56 -6.59
C PHE A 73 -19.61 -3.94 -6.39
N ILE A 74 -19.26 -4.29 -5.15
CA ILE A 74 -18.84 -5.64 -4.79
C ILE A 74 -20.07 -6.53 -4.77
N LYS A 75 -20.12 -7.51 -5.67
CA LYS A 75 -21.18 -8.56 -5.71
C LYS A 75 -20.78 -9.73 -4.85
N GLU A 76 -19.52 -10.16 -4.97
CA GLU A 76 -18.95 -11.28 -4.25
C GLU A 76 -17.48 -11.02 -3.97
N HIS A 77 -16.97 -11.61 -2.90
CA HIS A 77 -15.55 -11.60 -2.59
C HIS A 77 -15.09 -12.89 -1.95
N ARG A 78 -13.83 -13.24 -2.15
CA ARG A 78 -13.15 -14.36 -1.52
C ARG A 78 -11.80 -13.90 -0.98
N HIS A 79 -11.53 -14.18 0.29
CA HIS A 79 -10.24 -13.86 0.88
C HIS A 79 -9.14 -14.76 0.27
N VAL A 80 -8.07 -14.13 -0.20
CA VAL A 80 -6.81 -14.78 -0.61
C VAL A 80 -5.86 -14.80 0.57
N THR A 81 -5.65 -13.64 1.21
CA THR A 81 -4.79 -13.51 2.38
C THR A 81 -5.42 -12.51 3.35
N ARG A 82 -5.53 -12.89 4.62
CA ARG A 82 -5.91 -12.00 5.71
C ARG A 82 -4.70 -11.63 6.55
N ARG A 83 -4.70 -10.42 7.13
CA ARG A 83 -3.54 -9.90 7.89
C ARG A 83 -3.91 -9.42 9.29
N PRO A 84 -4.50 -10.29 10.15
CA PRO A 84 -4.93 -9.90 11.49
C PRO A 84 -3.76 -9.53 12.41
N GLY A 85 -2.55 -9.96 12.08
CA GLY A 85 -1.34 -9.67 12.84
C GLY A 85 -0.93 -8.19 12.80
N LEU A 86 -1.29 -7.45 11.78
CA LEU A 86 -0.97 -6.01 11.67
C LEU A 86 -1.60 -5.18 12.81
N GLY A 87 -2.80 -5.53 13.23
CA GLY A 87 -3.49 -4.84 14.33
C GLY A 87 -2.88 -5.03 15.73
N ARG A 88 -1.88 -5.91 15.88
CA ARG A 88 -1.20 -6.15 17.16
C ARG A 88 -0.13 -5.12 17.50
N SER A 89 0.34 -4.36 16.51
CA SER A 89 1.37 -3.34 16.69
C SER A 89 0.91 -2.02 16.07
N TYR A 90 0.87 -0.96 16.89
CA TYR A 90 0.54 0.39 16.43
C TYR A 90 1.52 0.86 15.36
N ASP A 91 2.81 0.61 15.53
CA ASP A 91 3.85 1.05 14.57
C ASP A 91 3.73 0.30 13.24
N ALA A 92 3.44 -1.02 13.28
CA ALA A 92 3.22 -1.81 12.08
C ALA A 92 1.96 -1.33 11.33
N LEU A 93 0.87 -1.06 12.05
CA LEU A 93 -0.35 -0.53 11.47
C LEU A 93 -0.13 0.87 10.87
N THR A 94 0.64 1.72 11.54
CA THR A 94 1.00 3.05 11.05
C THR A 94 1.80 2.98 9.77
N ALA A 95 2.81 2.10 9.70
CA ALA A 95 3.62 1.89 8.49
C ALA A 95 2.76 1.32 7.34
N ALA A 96 1.87 0.37 7.61
CA ALA A 96 0.93 -0.15 6.62
C ALA A 96 0.00 0.95 6.08
N ALA A 97 -0.50 1.84 6.97
CA ALA A 97 -1.33 2.98 6.57
C ALA A 97 -0.55 4.02 5.76
N GLN A 98 0.75 4.21 6.03
CA GLN A 98 1.61 5.07 5.20
C GLN A 98 1.79 4.49 3.79
N LEU A 99 2.02 3.17 3.66
CA LEU A 99 2.09 2.48 2.38
C LEU A 99 0.79 2.61 1.59
N ALA A 100 -0.35 2.38 2.25
CA ALA A 100 -1.65 2.54 1.61
C ALA A 100 -1.88 3.98 1.10
N ARG A 101 -1.54 4.99 1.91
CA ARG A 101 -1.65 6.40 1.50
C ARG A 101 -0.73 6.75 0.34
N LEU A 102 0.49 6.23 0.32
CA LEU A 102 1.42 6.43 -0.79
C LEU A 102 0.79 6.00 -2.11
N ILE A 103 0.17 4.82 -2.15
CA ILE A 103 -0.46 4.29 -3.37
C ILE A 103 -1.76 5.01 -3.71
N LEU A 104 -2.61 5.29 -2.72
CA LEU A 104 -3.93 5.89 -2.97
C LEU A 104 -3.89 7.37 -3.33
N ARG A 105 -2.79 8.08 -3.00
CA ARG A 105 -2.64 9.52 -3.28
C ARG A 105 -1.81 9.84 -4.51
N ASN A 106 -1.13 8.83 -5.05
CA ASN A 106 -0.25 9.02 -6.19
C ASN A 106 -0.67 8.08 -7.33
N PRO A 107 -0.68 8.56 -8.57
CA PRO A 107 -0.92 7.69 -9.70
C PRO A 107 0.20 6.64 -9.79
N VAL A 108 -0.17 5.41 -10.11
CA VAL A 108 0.76 4.31 -10.38
C VAL A 108 0.67 4.02 -11.87
N ALA A 109 1.79 4.09 -12.58
CA ALA A 109 1.87 3.79 -13.99
C ALA A 109 1.45 2.34 -14.27
N ASP A 110 0.84 2.09 -15.42
CA ASP A 110 0.29 0.77 -15.75
C ASP A 110 1.37 -0.33 -15.72
N GLU A 111 2.56 -0.02 -16.22
CA GLU A 111 3.74 -0.89 -16.22
C GLU A 111 4.31 -1.15 -14.82
N SER A 112 4.05 -0.26 -13.87
CA SER A 112 4.51 -0.39 -12.48
C SER A 112 3.53 -1.12 -11.58
N ARG A 113 2.29 -1.39 -12.00
CA ARG A 113 1.25 -1.98 -11.15
C ARG A 113 1.68 -3.32 -10.55
N GLN A 114 2.25 -4.20 -11.36
CA GLN A 114 2.69 -5.51 -10.88
C GLN A 114 3.83 -5.42 -9.86
N PRO A 115 4.96 -4.71 -10.10
CA PRO A 115 5.98 -4.53 -9.08
C PRO A 115 5.49 -3.82 -7.82
N ILE A 116 4.57 -2.85 -7.92
CA ILE A 116 3.99 -2.16 -6.76
C ILE A 116 3.07 -3.09 -5.97
N ALA A 117 2.25 -3.93 -6.61
CA ALA A 117 1.47 -4.95 -5.92
C ALA A 117 2.36 -5.95 -5.16
N ALA A 118 3.46 -6.39 -5.77
CA ALA A 118 4.45 -7.25 -5.13
C ALA A 118 5.11 -6.55 -3.93
N LEU A 119 5.48 -5.28 -4.07
CA LEU A 119 6.03 -4.46 -2.99
C LEU A 119 5.06 -4.34 -1.80
N LEU A 120 3.78 -4.10 -2.06
CA LEU A 120 2.74 -4.05 -1.02
C LEU A 120 2.61 -5.39 -0.30
N ARG A 121 2.50 -6.51 -1.03
CA ARG A 121 2.40 -7.86 -0.45
C ARG A 121 3.58 -8.17 0.45
N GLN A 122 4.81 -7.90 -0.02
CA GLN A 122 6.05 -8.13 0.72
C GLN A 122 6.14 -7.26 1.98
N SER A 123 5.84 -5.97 1.85
CA SER A 123 5.90 -5.02 2.96
C SER A 123 4.87 -5.33 4.05
N LEU A 124 3.62 -5.58 3.66
CA LEU A 124 2.55 -5.95 4.59
C LEU A 124 2.83 -7.31 5.27
N GLY A 125 3.36 -8.28 4.53
CA GLY A 125 3.79 -9.58 5.08
C GLY A 125 4.94 -9.45 6.08
N ALA A 126 5.93 -8.60 5.79
CA ALA A 126 7.04 -8.32 6.69
C ALA A 126 6.54 -7.65 8.00
N LEU A 127 5.67 -6.64 7.89
CA LEU A 127 5.06 -5.97 9.04
C LEU A 127 4.25 -6.95 9.91
N GLU A 128 3.45 -7.81 9.29
CA GLU A 128 2.67 -8.82 9.99
C GLU A 128 3.55 -9.84 10.74
N SER A 129 4.71 -10.17 10.16
CA SER A 129 5.71 -11.07 10.76
C SER A 129 6.59 -10.41 11.82
N GLY A 130 6.34 -9.14 12.18
CA GLY A 130 7.06 -8.42 13.22
C GLY A 130 8.37 -7.77 12.78
N ALA A 131 8.56 -7.55 11.48
CA ALA A 131 9.70 -6.78 11.00
C ALA A 131 9.62 -5.31 11.49
N ARG A 132 10.79 -4.68 11.67
CA ARG A 132 10.89 -3.27 12.10
C ARG A 132 10.16 -2.33 11.12
N PRO A 133 9.11 -1.62 11.56
CA PRO A 133 8.26 -0.83 10.68
C PRO A 133 8.99 0.34 9.98
N ASP A 134 9.94 0.96 10.67
CA ASP A 134 10.78 2.04 10.14
C ASP A 134 11.64 1.57 8.94
N LEU A 135 12.24 0.38 9.04
CA LEU A 135 13.00 -0.22 7.94
C LEU A 135 12.10 -0.63 6.78
N VAL A 136 10.94 -1.22 7.07
CA VAL A 136 9.97 -1.58 6.03
C VAL A 136 9.55 -0.33 5.26
N TRP A 137 9.22 0.75 5.96
CA TRP A 137 8.82 2.00 5.32
C TRP A 137 9.92 2.61 4.45
N LEU A 138 11.14 2.75 4.98
CA LEU A 138 12.29 3.29 4.21
C LEU A 138 12.54 2.50 2.93
N LYS A 139 12.59 1.16 3.03
CA LYS A 139 12.82 0.29 1.86
C LYS A 139 11.67 0.37 0.87
N ALA A 140 10.44 0.35 1.35
CA ALA A 140 9.26 0.40 0.49
C ALA A 140 9.16 1.74 -0.26
N LEU A 141 9.41 2.86 0.42
CA LEU A 141 9.42 4.17 -0.23
C LEU A 141 10.52 4.24 -1.31
N PHE A 142 11.73 3.77 -1.01
CA PHE A 142 12.81 3.74 -1.99
C PHE A 142 12.48 2.85 -3.20
N CYS A 143 11.92 1.65 -2.96
CA CYS A 143 11.53 0.74 -4.03
C CYS A 143 10.39 1.33 -4.88
N PHE A 144 9.38 1.94 -4.25
CA PHE A 144 8.31 2.64 -4.96
C PHE A 144 8.85 3.71 -5.90
N LEU A 145 9.74 4.58 -5.41
CA LEU A 145 10.35 5.63 -6.22
C LEU A 145 11.13 5.06 -7.40
N ARG A 146 11.91 4.01 -7.18
CA ARG A 146 12.66 3.34 -8.23
C ARG A 146 11.74 2.72 -9.29
N ASP A 147 10.70 2.03 -8.85
CA ASP A 147 9.82 1.25 -9.72
C ASP A 147 8.86 2.17 -10.52
N GLU A 148 8.56 3.36 -9.99
CA GLU A 148 7.86 4.44 -10.71
C GLU A 148 8.80 5.28 -11.60
N GLY A 149 10.08 4.92 -11.73
CA GLY A 149 11.02 5.58 -12.61
C GLY A 149 11.61 6.89 -12.10
N TYR A 150 11.40 7.24 -10.83
CA TYR A 150 12.06 8.43 -10.26
C TYR A 150 13.57 8.20 -10.14
N PRO A 151 14.41 9.21 -10.46
CA PRO A 151 15.86 9.09 -10.47
C PRO A 151 16.46 9.10 -9.04
N VAL A 152 15.87 8.33 -8.13
CA VAL A 152 16.27 8.30 -6.71
C VAL A 152 17.72 7.87 -6.52
N LYS A 153 18.22 6.94 -7.33
CA LYS A 153 19.63 6.50 -7.27
C LYS A 153 20.60 7.56 -7.77
N GLN A 154 20.20 8.37 -8.76
CA GLN A 154 21.04 9.40 -9.36
C GLN A 154 21.02 10.70 -8.53
N HIS A 155 19.83 11.14 -8.11
CA HIS A 155 19.67 12.45 -7.46
C HIS A 155 19.76 12.34 -5.94
N TRP A 156 18.85 11.63 -5.28
CA TRP A 156 18.89 11.53 -3.81
C TRP A 156 20.23 11.02 -3.29
N TRP A 157 20.80 10.01 -3.95
CA TRP A 157 22.09 9.42 -3.57
C TRP A 157 23.24 10.43 -3.55
N GLN A 158 23.25 11.39 -4.47
CA GLN A 158 24.27 12.42 -4.56
C GLN A 158 24.21 13.42 -3.40
N HIS A 159 23.04 13.62 -2.80
CA HIS A 159 22.85 14.51 -1.66
C HIS A 159 23.24 13.87 -0.31
N LEU A 160 23.57 12.58 -0.29
CA LEU A 160 24.05 11.90 0.91
C LEU A 160 25.55 12.08 1.07
N ASP A 161 26.01 12.28 2.31
CA ASP A 161 27.44 12.18 2.62
C ASP A 161 27.95 10.73 2.53
N ALA A 162 29.26 10.51 2.66
CA ALA A 162 29.86 9.18 2.51
C ALA A 162 29.35 8.17 3.55
N ALA A 163 29.12 8.60 4.79
CA ALA A 163 28.62 7.74 5.86
C ALA A 163 27.19 7.31 5.59
N ASP A 164 26.31 8.26 5.23
CA ASP A 164 24.92 7.99 4.91
C ASP A 164 24.78 7.15 3.63
N ARG A 165 25.66 7.32 2.64
CA ARG A 165 25.67 6.44 1.45
C ARG A 165 25.98 4.99 1.81
N THR A 166 26.99 4.77 2.66
CA THR A 166 27.35 3.43 3.13
C THR A 166 26.22 2.80 3.91
N LEU A 167 25.59 3.54 4.82
CA LEU A 167 24.46 3.10 5.60
C LEU A 167 23.26 2.78 4.70
N ALA A 168 22.89 3.68 3.78
CA ALA A 168 21.81 3.48 2.85
C ALA A 168 22.04 2.25 1.95
N THR A 169 23.28 2.03 1.47
CA THR A 169 23.67 0.83 0.72
C THR A 169 23.36 -0.43 1.52
N THR A 170 23.79 -0.46 2.78
CA THR A 170 23.56 -1.60 3.67
C THR A 170 22.05 -1.83 3.90
N LEU A 171 21.35 -0.76 4.32
CA LEU A 171 19.93 -0.87 4.65
C LEU A 171 19.06 -1.30 3.46
N LEU A 172 19.34 -0.80 2.27
CA LEU A 172 18.52 -1.09 1.09
C LEU A 172 18.82 -2.48 0.49
N ASN A 173 20.05 -2.97 0.56
CA ASN A 173 20.44 -4.22 -0.08
C ASN A 173 20.33 -5.47 0.82
N GLN A 174 20.46 -5.31 2.14
CA GLN A 174 20.36 -6.47 3.04
C GLN A 174 18.92 -6.80 3.42
N PRO A 175 18.57 -8.06 3.72
CA PRO A 175 17.26 -8.43 4.27
C PRO A 175 17.00 -7.70 5.60
N ILE A 176 15.75 -7.30 5.86
CA ILE A 176 15.38 -6.55 7.07
C ILE A 176 15.74 -7.36 8.34
N ALA A 177 15.48 -8.67 8.33
CA ALA A 177 15.76 -9.54 9.48
C ALA A 177 17.27 -9.68 9.81
N ALA A 178 18.16 -9.37 8.85
CA ALA A 178 19.61 -9.43 9.04
C ALA A 178 20.21 -8.10 9.55
N GLN A 179 19.37 -7.12 9.88
CA GLN A 179 19.81 -5.75 10.17
C GLN A 179 19.31 -5.29 11.53
N ALA A 180 20.18 -4.57 12.26
CA ALA A 180 19.84 -3.93 13.53
C ALA A 180 20.42 -2.50 13.61
N PRO A 181 20.13 -1.60 12.63
CA PRO A 181 20.63 -0.22 12.69
C PRO A 181 20.00 0.53 13.84
N ALA A 182 20.65 1.61 14.28
CA ALA A 182 20.05 2.52 15.26
C ALA A 182 18.78 3.16 14.68
N PRO A 183 17.69 3.29 15.45
CA PRO A 183 16.45 3.93 14.97
C PRO A 183 16.66 5.36 14.47
N THR A 184 17.56 6.11 15.11
CA THR A 184 17.97 7.47 14.72
C THR A 184 18.56 7.52 13.32
N ASP A 185 19.32 6.51 12.92
CA ASP A 185 19.95 6.43 11.60
C ASP A 185 18.89 6.15 10.52
N VAL A 186 17.97 5.25 10.80
CA VAL A 186 16.85 4.96 9.88
C VAL A 186 15.94 6.18 9.71
N ALA A 187 15.62 6.86 10.83
CA ALA A 187 14.82 8.09 10.82
C ALA A 187 15.49 9.17 9.97
N ARG A 188 16.81 9.43 10.20
CA ARG A 188 17.59 10.42 9.44
C ARG A 188 17.54 10.15 7.93
N LEU A 189 17.76 8.90 7.49
CA LEU A 189 17.71 8.56 6.07
C LEU A 189 16.29 8.67 5.50
N THR A 190 15.27 8.29 6.28
CA THR A 190 13.87 8.43 5.89
C THR A 190 13.49 9.90 5.72
N ASP A 191 13.92 10.76 6.64
CA ASP A 191 13.67 12.21 6.57
C ASP A 191 14.35 12.84 5.35
N ARG A 192 15.61 12.46 5.07
CA ARG A 192 16.33 12.91 3.87
C ARG A 192 15.66 12.46 2.58
N LEU A 193 15.19 11.20 2.53
CA LEU A 193 14.46 10.68 1.37
C LEU A 193 13.13 11.41 1.19
N SER A 194 12.40 11.62 2.29
CA SER A 194 11.12 12.34 2.27
C SER A 194 11.27 13.80 1.88
N ALA A 195 12.34 14.47 2.32
CA ALA A 195 12.65 15.84 1.93
C ALA A 195 12.96 15.94 0.43
N TRP A 196 13.76 14.99 -0.10
CA TRP A 196 14.02 14.92 -1.54
C TRP A 196 12.74 14.68 -2.34
N VAL A 197 11.86 13.76 -1.90
CA VAL A 197 10.57 13.54 -2.56
C VAL A 197 9.76 14.83 -2.59
N ALA A 198 9.71 15.58 -1.51
CA ALA A 198 8.93 16.83 -1.42
C ALA A 198 9.49 17.96 -2.30
N SER A 199 10.81 17.99 -2.55
CA SER A 199 11.45 19.04 -3.36
C SER A 199 11.57 18.70 -4.85
N ASP A 200 11.76 17.41 -5.17
CA ASP A 200 12.16 16.97 -6.51
C ASP A 200 11.10 16.13 -7.23
N THR A 201 9.96 15.89 -6.60
CA THR A 201 8.86 15.11 -7.18
C THR A 201 7.49 15.71 -6.90
N GLU A 202 6.48 15.27 -7.65
CA GLU A 202 5.06 15.66 -7.42
C GLU A 202 4.35 14.73 -6.43
N LEU A 203 5.06 13.78 -5.82
CA LEU A 203 4.48 12.77 -4.94
C LEU A 203 4.02 13.35 -3.60
N ARG A 204 2.91 12.83 -3.11
CA ARG A 204 2.29 13.20 -1.83
C ARG A 204 2.51 12.11 -0.80
N LEU A 205 3.42 12.37 0.15
CA LEU A 205 3.71 11.43 1.26
C LEU A 205 2.79 11.64 2.48
N LYS A 206 2.18 12.82 2.62
CA LYS A 206 1.30 13.20 3.75
C LYS A 206 -0.16 13.27 3.33
#